data_7344091f263fad6c29b291f364ac318c
#
_entry.id   7344091f263fad6c29b291f364ac318c
#
_cell.length_a   1.000
_cell.length_b   1.000
_cell.length_c   1.000
_cell.angle_alpha   90.00
_cell.angle_beta   90.00
_cell.angle_gamma   90.00
#
_symmetry.space_group_name_H-M   'P 1'
#
loop_
_entity.id
_entity.type
_entity.pdbx_description
1 polymer ?
#
loop_
_entity_poly.entity_id
_entity_poly.type
_entity_poly.pdbx_seq_one_letter_code
_entity_poly.pdbx_strand_id
1 'polypeptide(L)'
;MLALAALAALLAAPCAAQSGAKKVVKTEADLPRFNYPITGTATELLQSDDATFNAFAAKVQTDVDSVLNDYEVQDHAVLRSLYGVELSLDLLAGKDADAQAMLDKLGAVQDKPDAKLLSGIQVKAMIAAQKAAGQDSGAAYEAAYKEAYAAELKPLPWAIVGNRVKEMKSSAEIVTPALVLGSVQADLEPAVAKAHQLSNDLAWGLINDRLYIKRVLPLKTATVAVLTAEVDAKNVQKPDIWASRDVTLTEADKLTPVRVAIWDSGSDLSLFQGRVFTVEHPAPGADPHDIAFDLKGFPTHGYLYPLDADQQKEFPGMHDELKGFSDLQLSIDSPEATALKQKLSTMSAADVPAFLEQLEFFAIYSHGTHVAGIAARGNPAIRLAVGRITFDWHNVPLAPSEELSKRSAEDSQAYVDWFRKNHIRVVNMSWGGGPQDDEVALEKNGMGKDAADRKAIAAKLFAIEREGLYNAIKSAP
;
A
#
# COMPACT_ATOMS: atom_id res chain seq x y z
N MET A 1 -60.89 22.25 62.19
CA MET A 1 -61.78 22.15 61.03
C MET A 1 -60.92 21.88 59.83
N LEU A 2 -61.12 20.76 59.29
CA LEU A 2 -60.58 20.11 58.06
C LEU A 2 -59.42 20.75 57.30
N ALA A 3 -58.27 20.11 57.37
CA ALA A 3 -57.10 20.24 56.51
C ALA A 3 -57.27 19.33 55.28
N LEU A 4 -57.14 19.90 54.06
CA LEU A 4 -56.97 19.12 52.83
C LEU A 4 -55.46 18.99 52.52
N ALA A 5 -54.96 17.76 52.57
CA ALA A 5 -53.64 17.40 52.08
C ALA A 5 -53.70 17.16 50.58
N ALA A 6 -52.98 17.96 49.78
CA ALA A 6 -52.80 17.73 48.35
C ALA A 6 -51.55 16.87 48.15
N LEU A 7 -51.72 15.65 47.64
CA LEU A 7 -50.70 14.71 47.28
C LEU A 7 -50.18 15.03 45.87
N ALA A 8 -48.99 15.62 45.77
CA ALA A 8 -48.31 15.83 44.51
C ALA A 8 -47.59 14.53 44.08
N ALA A 9 -48.16 13.82 43.10
CA ALA A 9 -47.49 12.70 42.44
C ALA A 9 -46.46 13.24 41.44
N LEU A 10 -45.17 13.11 41.75
CA LEU A 10 -44.11 13.30 40.81
C LEU A 10 -44.12 12.11 39.82
N LEU A 11 -44.57 12.38 38.61
CA LEU A 11 -44.36 11.52 37.47
C LEU A 11 -42.86 11.60 37.08
N ALA A 12 -42.07 10.60 37.48
CA ALA A 12 -40.75 10.39 36.91
C ALA A 12 -40.93 9.87 35.48
N ALA A 13 -40.77 10.74 34.51
CA ALA A 13 -40.64 10.34 33.12
C ALA A 13 -39.33 9.56 32.97
N PRO A 14 -39.33 8.36 32.37
CA PRO A 14 -38.10 7.69 32.04
C PRO A 14 -37.36 8.54 31.00
N CYS A 15 -36.17 9.02 31.32
CA CYS A 15 -35.25 9.59 30.38
C CYS A 15 -34.87 8.46 29.40
N ALA A 16 -35.62 8.33 28.31
CA ALA A 16 -35.20 7.52 27.19
C ALA A 16 -33.97 8.18 26.63
N ALA A 17 -32.81 7.58 26.90
CA ALA A 17 -31.60 7.87 26.17
C ALA A 17 -31.93 7.67 24.69
N GLN A 18 -32.06 8.76 23.95
CA GLN A 18 -32.08 8.72 22.51
C GLN A 18 -30.69 8.13 22.11
N SER A 19 -30.69 6.86 21.74
CA SER A 19 -29.57 6.31 20.98
C SER A 19 -29.56 7.09 19.66
N GLY A 20 -28.74 8.14 19.61
CA GLY A 20 -28.51 8.88 18.38
C GLY A 20 -28.06 7.88 17.31
N ALA A 21 -28.62 8.00 16.09
CA ALA A 21 -28.17 7.17 14.98
C ALA A 21 -26.64 7.31 14.84
N LYS A 22 -25.93 6.17 14.77
CA LYS A 22 -24.47 6.15 14.56
C LYS A 22 -24.13 6.92 13.27
N LYS A 23 -23.02 7.63 13.28
CA LYS A 23 -22.50 8.24 12.06
C LYS A 23 -22.03 7.14 11.12
N VAL A 24 -22.39 7.26 9.83
CA VAL A 24 -22.05 6.24 8.83
C VAL A 24 -20.68 6.56 8.20
N VAL A 25 -19.80 5.58 8.17
CA VAL A 25 -18.51 5.60 7.46
C VAL A 25 -18.65 4.72 6.22
N LYS A 26 -18.68 5.33 5.04
CA LYS A 26 -18.77 4.63 3.74
C LYS A 26 -17.42 4.46 3.07
N THR A 27 -16.47 5.31 3.40
CA THR A 27 -15.11 5.30 2.91
C THR A 27 -14.17 5.75 4.03
N GLU A 28 -12.89 5.53 3.86
CA GLU A 28 -11.87 6.02 4.79
C GLU A 28 -11.92 7.54 4.98
N ALA A 29 -12.34 8.28 3.95
CA ALA A 29 -12.51 9.73 4.04
C ALA A 29 -13.58 10.16 5.07
N ASP A 30 -14.49 9.29 5.47
CA ASP A 30 -15.51 9.58 6.48
C ASP A 30 -15.00 9.36 7.92
N LEU A 31 -13.86 8.68 8.10
CA LEU A 31 -13.27 8.43 9.41
C LEU A 31 -12.89 9.74 10.13
N PRO A 32 -13.06 9.81 11.46
CA PRO A 32 -12.47 10.89 12.24
C PRO A 32 -10.95 10.83 12.14
N ARG A 33 -10.29 11.95 12.32
CA ARG A 33 -8.83 12.05 12.36
C ARG A 33 -8.39 12.38 13.78
N PHE A 34 -7.43 11.61 14.25
CA PHE A 34 -6.82 11.75 15.56
C PHE A 34 -5.34 12.15 15.43
N ASN A 35 -4.79 12.71 16.47
CA ASN A 35 -3.40 13.10 16.53
C ASN A 35 -2.76 12.56 17.80
N TYR A 36 -1.60 11.93 17.66
CA TYR A 36 -0.87 11.30 18.76
C TYR A 36 0.47 12.01 18.94
N PRO A 37 0.59 12.90 19.94
CA PRO A 37 1.86 13.57 20.24
C PRO A 37 2.96 12.57 20.56
N ILE A 38 4.13 12.78 19.94
CA ILE A 38 5.34 12.00 20.13
C ILE A 38 6.39 12.87 20.84
N THR A 39 7.04 12.32 21.85
CA THR A 39 8.23 12.91 22.47
C THR A 39 9.45 12.15 21.95
N GLY A 40 10.42 12.86 21.39
CA GLY A 40 11.56 12.24 20.71
C GLY A 40 11.18 11.78 19.29
N THR A 41 11.71 10.66 18.86
CA THR A 41 11.50 10.09 17.51
C THR A 41 10.52 8.92 17.55
N ALA A 42 9.95 8.56 16.37
CA ALA A 42 9.12 7.36 16.26
C ALA A 42 9.93 6.08 16.53
N THR A 43 11.19 6.07 16.09
CA THR A 43 12.14 4.96 16.35
C THR A 43 12.42 4.80 17.85
N GLU A 44 12.64 5.89 18.60
CA GLU A 44 12.81 5.85 20.05
C GLU A 44 11.56 5.32 20.75
N LEU A 45 10.35 5.74 20.33
CA LEU A 45 9.10 5.24 20.87
C LEU A 45 8.94 3.75 20.54
N LEU A 46 9.20 3.33 19.31
CA LEU A 46 9.13 1.91 18.89
C LEU A 46 10.03 1.02 19.73
N GLN A 47 11.23 1.50 20.11
CA GLN A 47 12.22 0.76 20.87
C GLN A 47 12.12 0.99 22.39
N SER A 48 11.21 1.84 22.86
CA SER A 48 11.04 2.15 24.29
C SER A 48 10.64 0.92 25.11
N ASP A 49 10.71 1.05 26.43
CA ASP A 49 10.16 0.02 27.32
C ASP A 49 8.64 -0.14 27.16
N ASP A 50 8.12 -1.27 27.63
CA ASP A 50 6.71 -1.60 27.45
C ASP A 50 5.77 -0.61 28.18
N ALA A 51 6.20 0.00 29.30
CA ALA A 51 5.38 0.98 30.00
C ALA A 51 5.19 2.26 29.17
N THR A 52 6.29 2.75 28.58
CA THR A 52 6.28 3.94 27.71
C THR A 52 5.45 3.70 26.45
N PHE A 53 5.67 2.56 25.78
CA PHE A 53 4.91 2.23 24.56
C PHE A 53 3.43 2.00 24.86
N ASN A 54 3.10 1.31 25.96
CA ASN A 54 1.71 1.02 26.33
C ASN A 54 0.93 2.31 26.69
N ALA A 55 1.59 3.34 27.20
CA ALA A 55 0.95 4.65 27.42
C ALA A 55 0.55 5.35 26.10
N PHE A 56 1.32 5.16 25.03
CA PHE A 56 0.96 5.59 23.69
C PHE A 56 -0.15 4.70 23.11
N ALA A 57 0.01 3.39 23.18
CA ALA A 57 -0.94 2.40 22.67
C ALA A 57 -2.35 2.57 23.29
N ALA A 58 -2.45 2.89 24.58
CA ALA A 58 -3.72 3.12 25.26
C ALA A 58 -4.51 4.33 24.70
N LYS A 59 -3.84 5.34 24.18
CA LYS A 59 -4.51 6.48 23.52
C LYS A 59 -5.06 6.04 22.16
N VAL A 60 -4.26 5.30 21.40
CA VAL A 60 -4.70 4.73 20.12
C VAL A 60 -5.91 3.80 20.32
N GLN A 61 -5.86 2.92 21.35
CA GLN A 61 -6.96 2.04 21.73
C GLN A 61 -8.26 2.81 21.97
N THR A 62 -8.20 3.88 22.78
CA THR A 62 -9.38 4.69 23.11
C THR A 62 -10.05 5.24 21.86
N ASP A 63 -9.27 5.71 20.89
CA ASP A 63 -9.80 6.31 19.68
C ASP A 63 -10.35 5.25 18.71
N VAL A 64 -9.68 4.09 18.57
CA VAL A 64 -10.18 2.94 17.79
C VAL A 64 -11.50 2.43 18.36
N ASP A 65 -11.57 2.24 19.67
CA ASP A 65 -12.79 1.86 20.38
C ASP A 65 -13.94 2.86 20.14
N SER A 66 -13.64 4.16 20.17
CA SER A 66 -14.64 5.20 19.91
C SER A 66 -15.22 5.09 18.49
N VAL A 67 -14.35 4.82 17.49
CA VAL A 67 -14.82 4.63 16.11
C VAL A 67 -15.69 3.38 16.00
N LEU A 68 -15.28 2.26 16.55
CA LEU A 68 -16.03 1.01 16.49
C LEU A 68 -17.37 1.09 17.24
N ASN A 69 -17.44 1.88 18.31
CA ASN A 69 -18.64 2.03 19.14
C ASN A 69 -19.61 3.09 18.60
N ASP A 70 -19.12 4.22 18.11
CA ASP A 70 -19.93 5.39 17.81
C ASP A 70 -20.30 5.52 16.32
N TYR A 71 -19.63 4.76 15.44
CA TYR A 71 -19.84 4.82 14.00
C TYR A 71 -20.37 3.49 13.46
N GLU A 72 -21.17 3.58 12.39
CA GLU A 72 -21.57 2.46 11.54
C GLU A 72 -20.59 2.41 10.36
N VAL A 73 -19.57 1.57 10.44
CA VAL A 73 -18.56 1.43 9.39
C VAL A 73 -19.05 0.42 8.36
N GLN A 74 -19.33 0.87 7.15
CA GLN A 74 -19.83 0.06 6.02
C GLN A 74 -18.72 -0.40 5.07
N ASP A 75 -17.58 0.28 5.06
CA ASP A 75 -16.44 -0.07 4.22
C ASP A 75 -15.61 -1.20 4.85
N HIS A 76 -15.49 -2.31 4.11
CA HIS A 76 -14.73 -3.48 4.58
C HIS A 76 -13.23 -3.21 4.68
N ALA A 77 -12.64 -2.32 3.86
CA ALA A 77 -11.24 -1.98 3.96
C ALA A 77 -10.96 -1.23 5.27
N VAL A 78 -11.82 -0.26 5.58
CA VAL A 78 -11.77 0.47 6.86
C VAL A 78 -11.95 -0.47 8.05
N LEU A 79 -12.91 -1.39 8.00
CA LEU A 79 -13.10 -2.39 9.07
C LEU A 79 -11.88 -3.29 9.23
N ARG A 80 -11.22 -3.70 8.13
CA ARG A 80 -9.98 -4.50 8.21
C ARG A 80 -8.86 -3.74 8.92
N SER A 81 -8.70 -2.45 8.64
CA SER A 81 -7.70 -1.62 9.30
C SER A 81 -7.98 -1.46 10.79
N LEU A 82 -9.22 -1.13 11.16
CA LEU A 82 -9.64 -0.98 12.56
C LEU A 82 -9.51 -2.29 13.35
N TYR A 83 -10.01 -3.40 12.81
CA TYR A 83 -9.88 -4.71 13.46
C TYR A 83 -8.43 -5.21 13.50
N GLY A 84 -7.61 -4.85 12.51
CA GLY A 84 -6.20 -5.18 12.48
C GLY A 84 -5.41 -4.48 13.58
N VAL A 85 -5.61 -3.17 13.75
CA VAL A 85 -4.93 -2.43 14.84
C VAL A 85 -5.45 -2.85 16.20
N GLU A 86 -6.75 -3.09 16.35
CA GLU A 86 -7.35 -3.62 17.59
C GLU A 86 -6.74 -4.96 17.97
N LEU A 87 -6.64 -5.88 17.01
CA LEU A 87 -5.97 -7.18 17.20
C LEU A 87 -4.53 -7.00 17.68
N SER A 88 -3.80 -6.04 17.09
CA SER A 88 -2.41 -5.77 17.46
C SER A 88 -2.28 -5.21 18.88
N LEU A 89 -3.20 -4.35 19.28
CA LEU A 89 -3.29 -3.81 20.64
C LEU A 89 -3.61 -4.88 21.66
N ASP A 90 -4.57 -5.76 21.39
CA ASP A 90 -4.93 -6.88 22.27
C ASP A 90 -3.77 -7.86 22.45
N LEU A 91 -3.05 -8.19 21.37
CA LEU A 91 -1.88 -9.08 21.43
C LEU A 91 -0.72 -8.46 22.22
N LEU A 92 -0.48 -7.16 22.06
CA LEU A 92 0.54 -6.43 22.84
C LEU A 92 0.17 -6.36 24.33
N ALA A 93 -1.12 -6.27 24.64
CA ALA A 93 -1.64 -6.27 26.00
C ALA A 93 -1.77 -7.67 26.62
N GLY A 94 -1.52 -8.75 25.87
CA GLY A 94 -1.67 -10.14 26.33
C GLY A 94 -3.13 -10.58 26.50
N LYS A 95 -4.09 -9.93 25.82
CA LYS A 95 -5.51 -10.21 25.89
C LYS A 95 -5.92 -11.25 24.81
N ASP A 96 -5.42 -12.47 24.94
CA ASP A 96 -5.59 -13.52 23.92
C ASP A 96 -7.06 -13.82 23.57
N ALA A 97 -7.99 -13.72 24.54
CA ALA A 97 -9.41 -13.97 24.31
C ALA A 97 -10.05 -12.86 23.44
N ASP A 98 -9.70 -11.62 23.67
CA ASP A 98 -10.17 -10.47 22.89
C ASP A 98 -9.56 -10.53 21.47
N ALA A 99 -8.26 -10.82 21.38
CA ALA A 99 -7.56 -11.07 20.12
C ALA A 99 -8.24 -12.17 19.28
N GLN A 100 -8.62 -13.29 19.91
CA GLN A 100 -9.33 -14.38 19.22
C GLN A 100 -10.70 -13.92 18.68
N ALA A 101 -11.47 -13.16 19.47
CA ALA A 101 -12.76 -12.60 19.02
C ALA A 101 -12.57 -11.61 17.86
N MET A 102 -11.45 -10.86 17.85
CA MET A 102 -11.14 -9.94 16.78
C MET A 102 -10.77 -10.66 15.48
N LEU A 103 -10.10 -11.82 15.54
CA LEU A 103 -9.82 -12.65 14.36
C LEU A 103 -11.08 -13.08 13.62
N ASP A 104 -12.14 -13.42 14.35
CA ASP A 104 -13.42 -13.82 13.75
C ASP A 104 -14.06 -12.64 13.00
N LYS A 105 -14.04 -11.45 13.60
CA LYS A 105 -14.51 -10.22 12.92
C LYS A 105 -13.69 -9.89 11.69
N LEU A 106 -12.36 -9.97 11.79
CA LEU A 106 -11.45 -9.70 10.68
C LEU A 106 -11.66 -10.68 9.52
N GLY A 107 -11.87 -11.98 9.83
CA GLY A 107 -12.18 -13.00 8.83
C GLY A 107 -13.51 -12.74 8.11
N ALA A 108 -14.52 -12.21 8.82
CA ALA A 108 -15.84 -11.93 8.25
C ALA A 108 -15.84 -10.81 7.20
N VAL A 109 -14.92 -9.84 7.32
CA VAL A 109 -14.80 -8.67 6.40
C VAL A 109 -13.76 -8.87 5.29
N GLN A 110 -13.21 -10.07 5.14
CA GLN A 110 -12.33 -10.38 4.00
C GLN A 110 -13.15 -10.62 2.74
N ASP A 111 -12.78 -9.93 1.65
CA ASP A 111 -13.48 -10.01 0.37
C ASP A 111 -12.93 -11.11 -0.54
N LYS A 112 -11.62 -11.41 -0.43
CA LYS A 112 -10.96 -12.41 -1.27
C LYS A 112 -10.94 -13.79 -0.58
N PRO A 113 -11.19 -14.88 -1.32
CA PRO A 113 -11.23 -16.23 -0.74
C PRO A 113 -9.92 -16.65 -0.05
N ASP A 114 -8.76 -16.32 -0.63
CA ASP A 114 -7.44 -16.60 -0.05
C ASP A 114 -7.21 -15.81 1.23
N ALA A 115 -7.53 -14.51 1.23
CA ALA A 115 -7.43 -13.67 2.41
C ALA A 115 -8.33 -14.16 3.53
N LYS A 116 -9.57 -14.59 3.21
CA LYS A 116 -10.50 -15.15 4.20
C LYS A 116 -9.97 -16.43 4.84
N LEU A 117 -9.40 -17.34 4.05
CA LEU A 117 -8.86 -18.62 4.52
C LEU A 117 -7.58 -18.45 5.36
N LEU A 118 -6.76 -17.46 5.04
CA LEU A 118 -5.49 -17.18 5.70
C LEU A 118 -5.61 -16.14 6.83
N SER A 119 -6.81 -15.56 7.02
CA SER A 119 -7.01 -14.53 8.04
C SER A 119 -6.67 -15.04 9.44
N GLY A 120 -5.64 -14.43 10.03
CA GLY A 120 -5.25 -14.65 11.42
C GLY A 120 -4.69 -16.02 11.76
N ILE A 121 -4.40 -16.92 10.78
CA ILE A 121 -3.90 -18.29 11.08
C ILE A 121 -2.57 -18.25 11.85
N GLN A 122 -1.69 -17.28 11.57
CA GLN A 122 -0.44 -17.12 12.30
C GLN A 122 -0.70 -16.72 13.75
N VAL A 123 -1.62 -15.79 13.99
CA VAL A 123 -2.00 -15.37 15.34
C VAL A 123 -2.68 -16.51 16.11
N LYS A 124 -3.55 -17.28 15.48
CA LYS A 124 -4.14 -18.49 16.07
C LYS A 124 -3.06 -19.46 16.52
N ALA A 125 -2.05 -19.67 15.67
CA ALA A 125 -0.91 -20.51 16.01
C ALA A 125 -0.09 -19.97 17.18
N MET A 126 0.11 -18.64 17.26
CA MET A 126 0.80 -17.99 18.38
C MET A 126 0.06 -18.18 19.70
N ILE A 127 -1.26 -17.95 19.71
CA ILE A 127 -2.11 -18.13 20.91
C ILE A 127 -2.14 -19.61 21.33
N ALA A 128 -2.30 -20.53 20.39
CA ALA A 128 -2.27 -21.97 20.68
C ALA A 128 -0.92 -22.43 21.26
N ALA A 129 0.17 -21.92 20.71
CA ALA A 129 1.53 -22.21 21.18
C ALA A 129 1.79 -21.67 22.59
N GLN A 130 1.37 -20.43 22.87
CA GLN A 130 1.46 -19.84 24.20
C GLN A 130 0.70 -20.66 25.24
N LYS A 131 -0.51 -21.10 24.90
CA LYS A 131 -1.31 -21.96 25.77
C LYS A 131 -0.65 -23.32 26.03
N ALA A 132 -0.06 -23.93 24.99
CA ALA A 132 0.59 -25.23 25.08
C ALA A 132 1.92 -25.17 25.86
N ALA A 133 2.72 -24.13 25.64
CA ALA A 133 4.03 -23.95 26.27
C ALA A 133 3.95 -23.29 27.66
N GLY A 134 2.83 -22.63 28.01
CA GLY A 134 2.68 -21.86 29.23
C GLY A 134 3.54 -20.56 29.25
N GLN A 135 4.11 -20.18 28.10
CA GLN A 135 4.97 -19.02 27.91
C GLN A 135 4.91 -18.56 26.46
N ASP A 136 5.30 -17.32 26.18
CA ASP A 136 5.24 -16.69 24.84
C ASP A 136 6.60 -16.53 24.17
N SER A 137 7.61 -17.23 24.63
CA SER A 137 8.96 -17.20 24.13
C SER A 137 9.74 -18.48 24.44
N GLY A 138 10.91 -18.66 23.84
CA GLY A 138 11.81 -19.78 24.06
C GLY A 138 11.47 -21.04 23.24
N ALA A 139 12.33 -22.05 23.36
CA ALA A 139 12.32 -23.23 22.48
C ALA A 139 11.00 -24.04 22.54
N ALA A 140 10.37 -24.16 23.72
CA ALA A 140 9.10 -24.86 23.85
C ALA A 140 7.96 -24.15 23.13
N TYR A 141 7.92 -22.83 23.23
CA TYR A 141 6.96 -21.99 22.51
C TYR A 141 7.17 -22.05 21.00
N GLU A 142 8.42 -21.95 20.53
CA GLU A 142 8.74 -22.03 19.10
C GLU A 142 8.36 -23.40 18.51
N ALA A 143 8.61 -24.50 19.25
CA ALA A 143 8.22 -25.84 18.81
C ALA A 143 6.69 -25.98 18.72
N ALA A 144 5.95 -25.53 19.73
CA ALA A 144 4.49 -25.54 19.74
C ALA A 144 3.91 -24.65 18.62
N TYR A 145 4.54 -23.50 18.35
CA TYR A 145 4.13 -22.63 17.25
C TYR A 145 4.29 -23.30 15.88
N LYS A 146 5.43 -23.98 15.64
CA LYS A 146 5.63 -24.71 14.37
C LYS A 146 4.54 -25.76 14.15
N GLU A 147 4.20 -26.52 15.19
CA GLU A 147 3.15 -27.54 15.13
C GLU A 147 1.78 -26.91 14.85
N ALA A 148 1.40 -25.89 15.62
CA ALA A 148 0.13 -25.21 15.48
C ALA A 148 -0.01 -24.52 14.12
N TYR A 149 1.03 -23.84 13.64
CA TYR A 149 0.99 -23.13 12.36
C TYR A 149 0.90 -24.08 11.17
N ALA A 150 1.62 -25.21 11.21
CA ALA A 150 1.49 -26.26 10.20
C ALA A 150 0.09 -26.88 10.21
N ALA A 151 -0.51 -27.08 11.39
CA ALA A 151 -1.87 -27.60 11.52
C ALA A 151 -2.94 -26.66 10.91
N GLU A 152 -2.78 -25.35 11.07
CA GLU A 152 -3.67 -24.35 10.45
C GLU A 152 -3.55 -24.34 8.91
N LEU A 153 -2.33 -24.46 8.37
CA LEU A 153 -2.07 -24.41 6.92
C LEU A 153 -2.47 -25.70 6.19
N LYS A 154 -2.27 -26.86 6.83
CA LYS A 154 -2.41 -28.17 6.20
C LYS A 154 -3.77 -28.42 5.51
N PRO A 155 -4.93 -28.08 6.11
CA PRO A 155 -6.24 -28.35 5.52
C PRO A 155 -6.62 -27.36 4.40
N LEU A 156 -5.86 -26.29 4.20
CA LEU A 156 -6.26 -25.23 3.28
C LEU A 156 -6.15 -25.67 1.81
N PRO A 157 -7.12 -25.31 0.95
CA PRO A 157 -7.12 -25.63 -0.46
C PRO A 157 -6.01 -24.90 -1.21
N TRP A 158 -4.93 -25.59 -1.54
CA TRP A 158 -3.73 -25.02 -2.15
C TRP A 158 -4.01 -24.24 -3.45
N ALA A 159 -5.00 -24.67 -4.23
CA ALA A 159 -5.40 -23.97 -5.45
C ALA A 159 -5.86 -22.52 -5.20
N ILE A 160 -6.35 -22.24 -3.99
CA ILE A 160 -6.81 -20.90 -3.59
C ILE A 160 -5.68 -20.14 -2.87
N VAL A 161 -5.04 -20.79 -1.89
CA VAL A 161 -4.13 -20.07 -0.98
C VAL A 161 -2.66 -20.10 -1.42
N GLY A 162 -2.27 -20.95 -2.37
CA GLY A 162 -0.87 -21.27 -2.66
C GLY A 162 -0.02 -20.05 -3.05
N ASN A 163 -0.55 -19.11 -3.84
CA ASN A 163 0.18 -17.90 -4.20
C ASN A 163 0.42 -17.03 -2.96
N ARG A 164 -0.59 -16.84 -2.13
CA ARG A 164 -0.47 -16.02 -0.92
C ARG A 164 0.47 -16.66 0.12
N VAL A 165 0.47 -17.99 0.24
CA VAL A 165 1.44 -18.70 1.10
C VAL A 165 2.88 -18.48 0.62
N LYS A 166 3.10 -18.47 -0.70
CA LYS A 166 4.41 -18.12 -1.29
C LYS A 166 4.84 -16.69 -0.99
N GLU A 167 3.93 -15.71 -1.12
CA GLU A 167 4.19 -14.33 -0.74
C GLU A 167 4.52 -14.19 0.74
N MET A 168 3.77 -14.89 1.62
CA MET A 168 4.04 -14.90 3.06
C MET A 168 5.42 -15.48 3.38
N LYS A 169 5.82 -16.56 2.68
CA LYS A 169 7.18 -17.15 2.80
C LYS A 169 8.25 -16.10 2.45
N SER A 170 8.13 -15.46 1.30
CA SER A 170 9.09 -14.47 0.82
C SER A 170 9.18 -13.27 1.75
N SER A 171 8.06 -12.75 2.21
CA SER A 171 8.03 -11.65 3.18
C SER A 171 8.73 -12.03 4.48
N ALA A 172 8.48 -13.26 4.98
CA ALA A 172 9.15 -13.75 6.19
C ALA A 172 10.66 -13.95 5.98
N GLU A 173 11.11 -14.34 4.79
CA GLU A 173 12.53 -14.54 4.48
C GLU A 173 13.33 -13.25 4.49
N ILE A 174 12.79 -12.15 3.94
CA ILE A 174 13.52 -10.89 3.74
C ILE A 174 13.49 -9.97 4.96
N VAL A 175 12.44 -10.01 5.78
CA VAL A 175 12.28 -9.06 6.88
C VAL A 175 13.36 -9.22 7.95
N THR A 176 13.90 -8.09 8.42
CA THR A 176 14.88 -8.02 9.51
C THR A 176 14.49 -6.90 10.48
N PRO A 177 15.02 -6.89 11.72
CA PRO A 177 14.82 -5.74 12.62
C PRO A 177 15.27 -4.43 11.98
N ALA A 178 16.38 -4.44 11.24
CA ALA A 178 16.91 -3.27 10.56
C ALA A 178 15.97 -2.73 9.48
N LEU A 179 15.32 -3.62 8.71
CA LEU A 179 14.32 -3.21 7.72
C LEU A 179 13.11 -2.55 8.38
N VAL A 180 12.57 -3.13 9.45
CA VAL A 180 11.43 -2.52 10.16
C VAL A 180 11.81 -1.16 10.72
N LEU A 181 12.96 -1.04 11.40
CA LEU A 181 13.41 0.23 11.94
C LEU A 181 13.67 1.27 10.84
N GLY A 182 14.27 0.85 9.74
CA GLY A 182 14.56 1.74 8.62
C GLY A 182 13.29 2.19 7.87
N SER A 183 12.27 1.33 7.77
CA SER A 183 10.96 1.73 7.24
C SER A 183 10.31 2.79 8.14
N VAL A 184 10.36 2.61 9.47
CA VAL A 184 9.89 3.65 10.41
C VAL A 184 10.65 4.96 10.21
N GLN A 185 11.96 4.91 9.96
CA GLN A 185 12.77 6.10 9.66
C GLN A 185 12.36 6.78 8.36
N ALA A 186 12.03 6.00 7.32
CA ALA A 186 11.59 6.54 6.03
C ALA A 186 10.18 7.14 6.10
N ASP A 187 9.27 6.46 6.79
CA ASP A 187 7.83 6.75 6.70
C ASP A 187 7.32 7.66 7.82
N LEU A 188 7.80 7.48 9.06
CA LEU A 188 7.25 8.15 10.23
C LEU A 188 8.12 9.34 10.72
N GLU A 189 9.44 9.21 10.65
CA GLU A 189 10.32 10.26 11.17
C GLU A 189 10.15 11.62 10.49
N PRO A 190 9.91 11.73 9.19
CA PRO A 190 9.66 13.03 8.56
C PRO A 190 8.45 13.75 9.17
N ALA A 191 7.37 13.03 9.44
CA ALA A 191 6.17 13.58 10.08
C ALA A 191 6.45 14.00 11.55
N VAL A 192 7.09 13.11 12.32
CA VAL A 192 7.43 13.40 13.73
C VAL A 192 8.39 14.58 13.84
N ALA A 193 9.42 14.65 12.98
CA ALA A 193 10.38 15.75 12.98
C ALA A 193 9.74 17.13 12.71
N LYS A 194 8.64 17.16 11.96
CA LYS A 194 7.94 18.40 11.58
C LYS A 194 6.78 18.75 12.50
N ALA A 195 5.93 17.77 12.81
CA ALA A 195 4.67 17.97 13.52
C ALA A 195 4.71 17.55 14.99
N HIS A 196 5.73 16.80 15.43
CA HIS A 196 5.84 16.20 16.77
C HIS A 196 4.64 15.34 17.16
N GLN A 197 3.97 14.77 16.17
CA GLN A 197 2.79 13.92 16.33
C GLN A 197 2.63 13.01 15.10
N LEU A 198 1.82 11.97 15.26
CA LEU A 198 1.41 11.07 14.20
C LEU A 198 -0.12 11.15 14.00
N SER A 199 -0.59 11.02 12.77
CA SER A 199 -2.00 10.76 12.44
C SER A 199 -2.40 9.33 12.80
N ASN A 200 -3.71 8.99 12.67
CA ASN A 200 -4.16 7.62 12.95
C ASN A 200 -3.36 6.58 12.15
N ASP A 201 -3.19 6.77 10.86
CA ASP A 201 -2.63 5.74 9.98
C ASP A 201 -1.16 5.45 10.30
N LEU A 202 -0.39 6.53 10.54
CA LEU A 202 1.01 6.39 10.97
C LEU A 202 1.13 5.79 12.38
N ALA A 203 0.22 6.16 13.29
CA ALA A 203 0.19 5.59 14.64
C ALA A 203 -0.20 4.10 14.62
N TRP A 204 -1.15 3.70 13.78
CA TRP A 204 -1.53 2.29 13.60
C TRP A 204 -0.40 1.47 12.99
N GLY A 205 0.35 2.05 12.04
CA GLY A 205 1.58 1.46 11.52
C GLY A 205 2.58 1.19 12.64
N LEU A 206 2.85 2.17 13.50
CA LEU A 206 3.78 2.03 14.60
C LEU A 206 3.35 0.94 15.63
N ILE A 207 2.05 0.81 15.90
CA ILE A 207 1.50 -0.29 16.72
C ILE A 207 1.80 -1.65 16.08
N ASN A 208 1.54 -1.78 14.78
CA ASN A 208 1.81 -3.01 14.04
C ASN A 208 3.31 -3.35 14.01
N ASP A 209 4.18 -2.36 13.83
CA ASP A 209 5.63 -2.55 13.85
C ASP A 209 6.11 -3.01 15.23
N ARG A 210 5.53 -2.47 16.33
CA ARG A 210 5.83 -2.93 17.67
C ARG A 210 5.45 -4.38 17.89
N LEU A 211 4.22 -4.77 17.48
CA LEU A 211 3.78 -6.16 17.55
C LEU A 211 4.70 -7.05 16.72
N TYR A 212 5.04 -6.60 15.51
CA TYR A 212 5.87 -7.37 14.60
C TYR A 212 7.25 -7.65 15.22
N ILE A 213 7.92 -6.63 15.74
CA ILE A 213 9.25 -6.76 16.37
C ILE A 213 9.17 -7.65 17.63
N LYS A 214 8.15 -7.46 18.46
CA LYS A 214 8.05 -8.14 19.75
C LYS A 214 7.58 -9.59 19.67
N ARG A 215 6.66 -9.88 18.77
CA ARG A 215 5.93 -11.16 18.76
C ARG A 215 6.14 -11.99 17.49
N VAL A 216 6.22 -11.36 16.32
CA VAL A 216 6.28 -12.06 15.02
C VAL A 216 7.71 -12.35 14.62
N LEU A 217 8.57 -11.36 14.66
CA LEU A 217 9.96 -11.47 14.22
C LEU A 217 10.79 -12.53 15.00
N PRO A 218 10.62 -12.73 16.31
CA PRO A 218 11.27 -13.82 17.01
C PRO A 218 10.90 -15.22 16.47
N LEU A 219 9.73 -15.37 15.85
CA LEU A 219 9.26 -16.60 15.23
C LEU A 219 9.64 -16.74 13.74
N LYS A 220 10.43 -15.81 13.18
CA LYS A 220 10.80 -15.77 11.77
C LYS A 220 11.30 -17.12 11.26
N THR A 221 12.29 -17.71 11.94
CA THR A 221 12.90 -18.98 11.53
C THR A 221 11.87 -20.12 11.50
N ALA A 222 11.00 -20.18 12.52
CA ALA A 222 9.92 -21.14 12.61
C ALA A 222 8.89 -20.95 11.49
N THR A 223 8.50 -19.70 11.25
CA THR A 223 7.56 -19.32 10.19
C THR A 223 8.07 -19.70 8.81
N VAL A 224 9.32 -19.34 8.47
CA VAL A 224 9.94 -19.72 7.19
C VAL A 224 10.00 -21.24 7.03
N ALA A 225 10.39 -21.97 8.07
CA ALA A 225 10.47 -23.43 8.01
C ALA A 225 9.11 -24.08 7.70
N VAL A 226 8.04 -23.63 8.36
CA VAL A 226 6.67 -24.15 8.13
C VAL A 226 6.19 -23.80 6.72
N LEU A 227 6.32 -22.53 6.30
CA LEU A 227 5.87 -22.08 4.98
C LEU A 227 6.66 -22.77 3.86
N THR A 228 7.98 -22.98 4.03
CA THR A 228 8.81 -23.71 3.07
C THR A 228 8.32 -25.16 2.94
N ALA A 229 8.09 -25.85 4.05
CA ALA A 229 7.60 -27.22 4.02
C ALA A 229 6.24 -27.35 3.31
N GLU A 230 5.33 -26.39 3.51
CA GLU A 230 4.03 -26.34 2.83
C GLU A 230 4.17 -26.07 1.33
N VAL A 231 5.04 -25.14 0.94
CA VAL A 231 5.33 -24.85 -0.47
C VAL A 231 5.94 -26.08 -1.15
N ASP A 232 6.96 -26.70 -0.57
CA ASP A 232 7.64 -27.86 -1.15
C ASP A 232 6.71 -29.07 -1.30
N ALA A 233 5.83 -29.29 -0.33
CA ALA A 233 4.90 -30.40 -0.35
C ALA A 233 3.75 -30.25 -1.36
N LYS A 234 3.33 -28.99 -1.64
CA LYS A 234 2.11 -28.70 -2.40
C LYS A 234 2.35 -27.91 -3.69
N ASN A 235 3.59 -27.43 -3.93
CA ASN A 235 3.89 -26.66 -5.10
C ASN A 235 3.95 -27.56 -6.34
N VAL A 236 2.90 -27.54 -7.12
CA VAL A 236 2.86 -28.20 -8.43
C VAL A 236 3.09 -27.17 -9.53
N GLN A 237 3.86 -27.53 -10.53
CA GLN A 237 4.01 -26.70 -11.72
C GLN A 237 2.65 -26.57 -12.41
N LYS A 238 2.09 -25.36 -12.39
CA LYS A 238 0.83 -25.08 -13.08
C LYS A 238 1.11 -25.08 -14.59
N PRO A 239 0.20 -25.65 -15.42
CA PRO A 239 0.34 -25.51 -16.87
C PRO A 239 0.28 -24.03 -17.25
N ASP A 240 1.06 -23.65 -18.25
CA ASP A 240 0.97 -22.31 -18.83
C ASP A 240 -0.37 -22.16 -19.54
N ILE A 241 -1.33 -21.54 -18.85
CA ILE A 241 -2.65 -21.26 -19.38
C ILE A 241 -2.65 -20.13 -20.43
N TRP A 242 -1.56 -19.36 -20.50
CA TRP A 242 -1.44 -18.22 -21.42
C TRP A 242 -0.98 -18.67 -22.80
N ALA A 243 -0.20 -19.75 -22.91
CA ALA A 243 0.28 -20.27 -24.18
C ALA A 243 -0.84 -20.49 -25.20
N SER A 244 -2.02 -20.94 -24.74
CA SER A 244 -3.22 -21.10 -25.59
C SER A 244 -4.06 -19.83 -25.78
N ARG A 245 -3.77 -18.78 -25.01
CA ARG A 245 -4.47 -17.49 -25.04
C ARG A 245 -3.65 -16.39 -25.72
N ASP A 246 -2.36 -16.60 -25.86
CA ASP A 246 -1.49 -15.68 -26.57
C ASP A 246 -1.89 -15.65 -28.05
N VAL A 247 -2.28 -14.47 -28.50
CA VAL A 247 -2.56 -14.21 -29.92
C VAL A 247 -1.33 -13.52 -30.49
N THR A 248 -0.69 -14.20 -31.46
CA THR A 248 0.38 -13.59 -32.24
C THR A 248 -0.18 -13.25 -33.61
N LEU A 249 -0.35 -11.96 -33.86
CA LEU A 249 -0.75 -11.42 -35.16
C LEU A 249 0.50 -11.21 -36.00
N THR A 250 0.33 -11.28 -37.30
CA THR A 250 1.42 -11.13 -38.26
C THR A 250 1.07 -10.09 -39.34
N GLU A 251 2.04 -9.67 -40.13
CA GLU A 251 1.79 -8.76 -41.26
C GLU A 251 0.85 -9.40 -42.31
N ALA A 252 0.81 -10.73 -42.40
CA ALA A 252 -0.09 -11.45 -43.28
C ALA A 252 -1.58 -11.25 -42.93
N ASP A 253 -1.89 -10.87 -41.69
CA ASP A 253 -3.24 -10.57 -41.20
C ASP A 253 -3.77 -9.23 -41.75
N LYS A 254 -2.92 -8.43 -42.42
CA LYS A 254 -3.24 -7.14 -43.04
C LYS A 254 -4.01 -6.20 -42.15
N LEU A 255 -3.56 -6.07 -40.90
CA LEU A 255 -4.21 -5.27 -39.86
C LEU A 255 -4.02 -3.78 -40.12
N THR A 256 -5.04 -3.01 -39.79
CA THR A 256 -4.91 -1.54 -39.74
C THR A 256 -4.12 -1.13 -38.51
N PRO A 257 -3.07 -0.32 -38.64
CA PRO A 257 -2.33 0.19 -37.49
C PRO A 257 -3.22 0.96 -36.52
N VAL A 258 -3.06 0.69 -35.22
CA VAL A 258 -3.79 1.36 -34.15
C VAL A 258 -2.83 2.13 -33.25
N ARG A 259 -3.10 3.40 -33.04
CA ARG A 259 -2.35 4.28 -32.14
C ARG A 259 -2.83 4.05 -30.72
N VAL A 260 -1.90 3.67 -29.84
CA VAL A 260 -2.15 3.37 -28.42
C VAL A 260 -1.22 4.23 -27.59
N ALA A 261 -1.76 5.02 -26.69
CA ALA A 261 -0.96 5.75 -25.72
C ALA A 261 -0.79 4.95 -24.43
N ILE A 262 0.42 4.91 -23.94
CA ILE A 262 0.75 4.53 -22.56
C ILE A 262 0.85 5.82 -21.77
N TRP A 263 -0.19 6.13 -21.01
CA TRP A 263 -0.23 7.30 -20.14
C TRP A 263 0.18 6.84 -18.74
N ASP A 264 1.48 6.92 -18.49
CA ASP A 264 2.15 6.30 -17.35
C ASP A 264 3.49 7.02 -17.04
N SER A 265 4.38 6.39 -16.31
CA SER A 265 5.70 6.92 -15.92
C SER A 265 6.71 7.11 -17.06
N GLY A 266 6.31 6.81 -18.30
CA GLY A 266 7.17 6.79 -19.47
C GLY A 266 7.44 5.37 -19.96
N SER A 267 7.95 5.23 -21.19
CA SER A 267 8.23 3.92 -21.76
C SER A 267 9.45 3.98 -22.65
N ASP A 268 10.37 3.04 -22.53
CA ASP A 268 11.52 2.92 -23.42
C ASP A 268 11.08 2.47 -24.81
N LEU A 269 10.81 3.44 -25.67
CA LEU A 269 10.36 3.20 -27.03
C LEU A 269 11.41 2.52 -27.92
N SER A 270 12.68 2.52 -27.53
CA SER A 270 13.76 1.84 -28.29
C SER A 270 13.56 0.32 -28.39
N LEU A 271 12.80 -0.25 -27.43
CA LEU A 271 12.45 -1.67 -27.40
C LEU A 271 11.33 -2.06 -28.39
N PHE A 272 10.65 -1.08 -28.98
CA PHE A 272 9.46 -1.31 -29.81
C PHE A 272 9.69 -0.88 -31.27
N GLN A 273 10.83 -1.19 -31.86
CA GLN A 273 11.18 -0.81 -33.22
C GLN A 273 10.10 -1.19 -34.24
N GLY A 274 9.75 -0.24 -35.11
CA GLY A 274 8.68 -0.38 -36.12
C GLY A 274 7.25 -0.29 -35.55
N ARG A 275 7.08 -0.17 -34.24
CA ARG A 275 5.78 -0.05 -33.56
C ARG A 275 5.61 1.25 -32.79
N VAL A 276 6.47 2.23 -33.03
CA VAL A 276 6.42 3.56 -32.42
C VAL A 276 5.54 4.48 -33.26
N PHE A 277 4.64 5.22 -32.61
CA PHE A 277 3.93 6.33 -33.22
C PHE A 277 4.87 7.53 -33.38
N THR A 278 4.76 8.21 -34.50
CA THR A 278 5.51 9.44 -34.77
C THR A 278 4.56 10.51 -35.28
N VAL A 279 4.58 11.69 -34.68
CA VAL A 279 3.86 12.87 -35.17
C VAL A 279 4.52 13.33 -36.46
N GLU A 280 3.75 13.44 -37.55
CA GLU A 280 4.29 13.80 -38.87
C GLU A 280 4.89 15.20 -38.91
N HIS A 281 4.27 16.16 -38.22
CA HIS A 281 4.68 17.55 -38.16
C HIS A 281 4.64 18.07 -36.73
N PRO A 282 5.63 17.72 -35.88
CA PRO A 282 5.67 18.20 -34.52
C PRO A 282 5.87 19.71 -34.49
N ALA A 283 5.31 20.37 -33.48
CA ALA A 283 5.59 21.78 -33.25
C ALA A 283 7.09 21.99 -32.94
N PRO A 284 7.68 23.14 -33.24
CA PRO A 284 9.06 23.42 -32.90
C PRO A 284 9.33 23.16 -31.41
N GLY A 285 10.30 22.30 -31.11
CA GLY A 285 10.64 21.92 -29.74
C GLY A 285 9.75 20.86 -29.10
N ALA A 286 8.72 20.34 -29.77
CA ALA A 286 7.91 19.24 -29.27
C ALA A 286 8.49 17.89 -29.69
N ASP A 287 8.39 16.91 -28.81
CA ASP A 287 8.80 15.55 -29.10
C ASP A 287 7.84 14.86 -30.08
N PRO A 288 8.34 14.05 -31.01
CA PRO A 288 7.49 13.43 -32.02
C PRO A 288 6.73 12.19 -31.52
N HIS A 289 7.01 11.67 -30.32
CA HIS A 289 6.50 10.40 -29.84
C HIS A 289 5.67 10.51 -28.56
N ASP A 290 5.76 11.66 -27.88
CA ASP A 290 5.27 11.82 -26.53
C ASP A 290 4.78 13.22 -26.20
N ILE A 291 4.14 13.31 -25.05
CA ILE A 291 3.89 14.50 -24.26
C ILE A 291 4.27 14.20 -22.82
N ALA A 292 5.00 15.10 -22.16
CA ALA A 292 5.54 14.86 -20.84
C ALA A 292 5.46 16.09 -19.94
N PHE A 293 5.25 15.84 -18.64
CA PHE A 293 5.31 16.86 -17.59
C PHE A 293 6.24 16.40 -16.48
N ASP A 294 6.94 17.36 -15.87
CA ASP A 294 7.81 17.10 -14.73
C ASP A 294 7.00 16.93 -13.42
N LEU A 295 7.69 16.67 -12.31
CA LEU A 295 7.07 16.48 -10.99
C LEU A 295 6.24 17.69 -10.51
N LYS A 296 6.53 18.89 -11.03
CA LYS A 296 5.82 20.14 -10.69
C LYS A 296 4.74 20.50 -11.70
N GLY A 297 4.47 19.64 -12.68
CA GLY A 297 3.49 19.89 -13.74
C GLY A 297 3.97 20.88 -14.79
N PHE A 298 5.28 21.05 -15.01
CA PHE A 298 5.77 21.84 -16.12
C PHE A 298 6.07 20.94 -17.32
N PRO A 299 5.78 21.40 -18.55
CA PRO A 299 6.14 20.68 -19.75
C PRO A 299 7.63 20.31 -19.77
N THR A 300 7.92 19.06 -20.08
CA THR A 300 9.27 18.53 -20.18
C THR A 300 9.40 17.65 -21.43
N HIS A 301 10.53 16.99 -21.62
CA HIS A 301 10.86 16.26 -22.82
C HIS A 301 11.19 14.78 -22.54
N GLY A 302 10.98 13.95 -23.58
CA GLY A 302 11.38 12.57 -23.63
C GLY A 302 10.32 11.59 -23.14
N TYR A 303 10.17 10.52 -23.88
CA TYR A 303 9.23 9.45 -23.61
C TYR A 303 9.59 8.58 -22.38
N LEU A 304 10.79 8.79 -21.82
CA LEU A 304 11.28 8.15 -20.61
C LEU A 304 11.99 9.21 -19.76
N TYR A 305 11.95 9.05 -18.43
CA TYR A 305 12.65 9.94 -17.51
C TYR A 305 14.17 9.90 -17.81
N PRO A 306 14.85 11.05 -17.93
CA PRO A 306 16.28 11.05 -18.20
C PRO A 306 17.06 10.67 -16.93
N LEU A 307 17.72 9.52 -16.95
CA LEU A 307 18.61 9.12 -15.88
C LEU A 307 19.90 9.96 -15.93
N ASP A 308 20.36 10.44 -14.77
CA ASP A 308 21.71 10.99 -14.63
C ASP A 308 22.80 9.90 -14.67
N ALA A 309 24.05 10.30 -14.59
CA ALA A 309 25.18 9.37 -14.75
C ALA A 309 25.27 8.33 -13.64
N ASP A 310 24.88 8.69 -12.40
CA ASP A 310 24.88 7.78 -11.25
C ASP A 310 23.71 6.81 -11.36
N GLN A 311 22.51 7.32 -11.67
CA GLN A 311 21.33 6.50 -11.92
C GLN A 311 21.52 5.51 -13.08
N GLN A 312 22.18 5.93 -14.18
CA GLN A 312 22.50 5.04 -15.30
C GLN A 312 23.43 3.90 -14.88
N LYS A 313 24.38 4.18 -13.99
CA LYS A 313 25.30 3.18 -13.45
C LYS A 313 24.60 2.21 -12.50
N GLU A 314 23.65 2.70 -11.70
CA GLU A 314 22.91 1.92 -10.70
C GLU A 314 21.80 1.07 -11.30
N PHE A 315 21.21 1.52 -12.40
CA PHE A 315 20.04 0.90 -13.02
C PHE A 315 20.14 -0.62 -13.22
N PRO A 316 21.24 -1.20 -13.74
CA PRO A 316 21.33 -2.66 -13.90
C PRO A 316 21.19 -3.41 -12.57
N GLY A 317 21.82 -2.92 -11.50
CA GLY A 317 21.74 -3.53 -10.17
C GLY A 317 20.34 -3.41 -9.58
N MET A 318 19.71 -2.25 -9.71
CA MET A 318 18.34 -2.02 -9.24
C MET A 318 17.30 -2.83 -10.02
N HIS A 319 17.51 -3.02 -11.33
CA HIS A 319 16.70 -3.92 -12.14
C HIS A 319 16.77 -5.35 -11.64
N ASP A 320 17.96 -5.84 -11.30
CA ASP A 320 18.14 -7.17 -10.72
C ASP A 320 17.47 -7.29 -9.35
N GLU A 321 17.49 -6.24 -8.53
CA GLU A 321 16.80 -6.20 -7.24
C GLU A 321 15.28 -6.22 -7.41
N LEU A 322 14.71 -5.44 -8.33
CA LEU A 322 13.29 -5.48 -8.66
C LEU A 322 12.87 -6.86 -9.18
N LYS A 323 13.70 -7.48 -10.03
CA LYS A 323 13.49 -8.87 -10.46
C LYS A 323 13.54 -9.82 -9.27
N GLY A 324 14.50 -9.66 -8.36
CA GLY A 324 14.64 -10.46 -7.15
C GLY A 324 13.38 -10.37 -6.27
N PHE A 325 12.79 -9.18 -6.08
CA PHE A 325 11.52 -9.02 -5.37
C PHE A 325 10.38 -9.77 -6.04
N SER A 326 10.25 -9.64 -7.36
CA SER A 326 9.21 -10.34 -8.12
C SER A 326 9.36 -11.85 -8.04
N ASP A 327 10.58 -12.36 -8.14
CA ASP A 327 10.89 -13.78 -8.04
C ASP A 327 10.58 -14.32 -6.64
N LEU A 328 10.92 -13.56 -5.59
CA LEU A 328 10.56 -13.92 -4.21
C LEU A 328 9.06 -14.04 -4.01
N GLN A 329 8.27 -13.10 -4.50
CA GLN A 329 6.80 -13.16 -4.42
C GLN A 329 6.24 -14.42 -5.06
N LEU A 330 6.87 -14.91 -6.11
CA LEU A 330 6.48 -16.13 -6.81
C LEU A 330 7.14 -17.38 -6.24
N SER A 331 7.99 -17.26 -5.21
CA SER A 331 8.87 -18.31 -4.67
C SER A 331 9.75 -18.95 -5.75
N ILE A 332 10.32 -18.12 -6.60
CA ILE A 332 11.32 -18.52 -7.58
C ILE A 332 12.70 -18.30 -6.96
N ASP A 333 13.48 -19.36 -6.83
CA ASP A 333 14.85 -19.29 -6.33
C ASP A 333 15.80 -18.92 -7.49
N SER A 334 15.81 -17.63 -7.83
CA SER A 334 16.74 -17.07 -8.82
C SER A 334 18.03 -16.55 -8.17
N PRO A 335 19.10 -16.33 -8.96
CA PRO A 335 20.28 -15.62 -8.48
C PRO A 335 19.95 -14.24 -7.92
N GLU A 336 19.04 -13.50 -8.55
CA GLU A 336 18.61 -12.16 -8.16
C GLU A 336 17.84 -12.21 -6.83
N ALA A 337 16.93 -13.17 -6.64
CA ALA A 337 16.24 -13.38 -5.37
C ALA A 337 17.22 -13.70 -4.24
N THR A 338 18.22 -14.52 -4.51
CA THR A 338 19.27 -14.89 -3.54
C THR A 338 20.14 -13.69 -3.17
N ALA A 339 20.58 -12.91 -4.16
CA ALA A 339 21.38 -11.69 -3.95
C ALA A 339 20.61 -10.65 -3.14
N LEU A 340 19.32 -10.46 -3.44
CA LEU A 340 18.46 -9.54 -2.69
C LEU A 340 18.30 -9.98 -1.22
N LYS A 341 18.02 -11.25 -0.94
CA LYS A 341 17.97 -11.77 0.44
C LYS A 341 19.27 -11.48 1.19
N GLN A 342 20.41 -11.70 0.55
CA GLN A 342 21.73 -11.44 1.13
C GLN A 342 21.91 -9.94 1.43
N LYS A 343 21.57 -9.05 0.49
CA LYS A 343 21.63 -7.60 0.67
C LYS A 343 20.77 -7.15 1.86
N LEU A 344 19.51 -7.56 1.86
CA LEU A 344 18.56 -7.15 2.91
C LEU A 344 18.93 -7.70 4.29
N SER A 345 19.56 -8.90 4.35
CA SER A 345 19.97 -9.51 5.62
C SER A 345 21.13 -8.77 6.31
N THR A 346 21.90 -8.00 5.56
CA THR A 346 23.09 -7.27 6.03
C THR A 346 22.91 -5.75 6.05
N MET A 347 21.78 -5.25 5.53
CA MET A 347 21.48 -3.82 5.45
C MET A 347 21.30 -3.22 6.84
N SER A 348 21.91 -2.06 7.10
CA SER A 348 21.67 -1.33 8.33
C SER A 348 20.36 -0.55 8.27
N ALA A 349 19.74 -0.26 9.41
CA ALA A 349 18.51 0.55 9.46
C ALA A 349 18.71 1.95 8.84
N ALA A 350 19.88 2.52 8.98
CA ALA A 350 20.21 3.84 8.42
C ALA A 350 20.27 3.85 6.88
N ASP A 351 20.56 2.71 6.25
CA ASP A 351 20.64 2.61 4.78
C ASP A 351 19.28 2.33 4.13
N VAL A 352 18.30 1.83 4.91
CA VAL A 352 16.98 1.45 4.40
C VAL A 352 16.22 2.61 3.75
N PRO A 353 16.14 3.83 4.33
CA PRO A 353 15.41 4.92 3.70
C PRO A 353 15.91 5.26 2.30
N ALA A 354 17.23 5.34 2.12
CA ALA A 354 17.82 5.61 0.80
C ALA A 354 17.58 4.45 -0.17
N PHE A 355 17.66 3.22 0.30
CA PHE A 355 17.36 2.04 -0.50
C PHE A 355 15.91 1.99 -0.97
N LEU A 356 14.94 2.29 -0.10
CA LEU A 356 13.52 2.32 -0.45
C LEU A 356 13.23 3.41 -1.47
N GLU A 357 13.81 4.60 -1.32
CA GLU A 357 13.64 5.69 -2.27
C GLU A 357 14.21 5.36 -3.65
N GLN A 358 15.38 4.73 -3.72
CA GLN A 358 15.95 4.24 -4.97
C GLN A 358 15.10 3.14 -5.60
N LEU A 359 14.63 2.20 -4.79
CA LEU A 359 13.79 1.09 -5.26
C LEU A 359 12.49 1.63 -5.88
N GLU A 360 11.85 2.58 -5.22
CA GLU A 360 10.62 3.23 -5.71
C GLU A 360 10.89 3.98 -7.01
N PHE A 361 11.98 4.77 -7.08
CA PHE A 361 12.36 5.47 -8.28
C PHE A 361 12.51 4.52 -9.49
N PHE A 362 13.27 3.44 -9.34
CA PHE A 362 13.50 2.51 -10.45
C PHE A 362 12.30 1.63 -10.76
N ALA A 363 11.43 1.34 -9.77
CA ALA A 363 10.15 0.69 -10.00
C ALA A 363 9.26 1.55 -10.88
N ILE A 364 9.09 2.84 -10.55
CA ILE A 364 8.36 3.82 -11.34
C ILE A 364 8.98 3.98 -12.73
N TYR A 365 10.30 4.15 -12.81
CA TYR A 365 11.03 4.28 -14.09
C TYR A 365 10.75 3.12 -15.04
N SER A 366 10.68 1.91 -14.53
CA SER A 366 10.48 0.68 -15.34
C SER A 366 9.02 0.39 -15.64
N HIS A 367 8.08 0.92 -14.85
CA HIS A 367 6.67 0.53 -14.85
C HIS A 367 6.00 0.74 -16.22
N GLY A 368 6.05 1.94 -16.77
CA GLY A 368 5.40 2.23 -18.05
C GLY A 368 6.01 1.46 -19.24
N THR A 369 7.32 1.12 -19.19
CA THR A 369 7.95 0.23 -20.18
C THR A 369 7.37 -1.18 -20.10
N HIS A 370 7.16 -1.70 -18.89
CA HIS A 370 6.53 -2.99 -18.66
C HIS A 370 5.08 -3.00 -19.17
N VAL A 371 4.31 -1.96 -18.86
CA VAL A 371 2.94 -1.77 -19.36
C VAL A 371 2.90 -1.73 -20.89
N ALA A 372 3.82 -1.00 -21.53
CA ALA A 372 3.96 -0.95 -22.99
C ALA A 372 4.25 -2.33 -23.58
N GLY A 373 5.12 -3.12 -22.94
CA GLY A 373 5.46 -4.48 -23.33
C GLY A 373 4.25 -5.40 -23.34
N ILE A 374 3.43 -5.34 -22.30
CA ILE A 374 2.18 -6.11 -22.20
C ILE A 374 1.19 -5.67 -23.29
N ALA A 375 0.98 -4.36 -23.46
CA ALA A 375 0.05 -3.83 -24.46
C ALA A 375 0.43 -4.18 -25.90
N ALA A 376 1.74 -4.22 -26.19
CA ALA A 376 2.26 -4.50 -27.53
C ALA A 376 2.47 -5.99 -27.82
N ARG A 377 2.31 -6.87 -26.82
CA ARG A 377 2.59 -8.30 -26.98
C ARG A 377 1.78 -8.91 -28.12
N GLY A 378 2.48 -9.56 -29.06
CA GLY A 378 1.84 -10.30 -30.17
C GLY A 378 1.10 -9.46 -31.20
N ASN A 379 1.16 -8.11 -31.16
CA ASN A 379 0.46 -7.23 -32.09
C ASN A 379 1.43 -6.31 -32.86
N PRO A 380 1.78 -6.63 -34.12
CA PRO A 380 2.66 -5.79 -34.96
C PRO A 380 1.97 -4.51 -35.46
N ALA A 381 0.64 -4.44 -35.39
CA ALA A 381 -0.13 -3.29 -35.87
C ALA A 381 -0.23 -2.16 -34.83
N ILE A 382 0.21 -2.36 -33.60
CA ILE A 382 0.22 -1.31 -32.58
C ILE A 382 1.21 -0.19 -32.95
N ARG A 383 0.85 1.05 -32.66
CA ARG A 383 1.72 2.22 -32.75
C ARG A 383 1.70 2.92 -31.41
N LEU A 384 2.74 2.70 -30.61
CA LEU A 384 2.88 3.20 -29.25
C LEU A 384 3.21 4.67 -29.24
N ALA A 385 2.46 5.43 -28.47
CA ALA A 385 2.72 6.81 -28.07
C ALA A 385 2.83 6.87 -26.55
N VAL A 386 3.47 7.90 -26.02
CA VAL A 386 3.66 8.03 -24.57
C VAL A 386 3.07 9.34 -24.05
N GLY A 387 2.30 9.26 -22.98
CA GLY A 387 1.98 10.36 -22.09
C GLY A 387 2.76 10.16 -20.80
N ARG A 388 3.90 10.85 -20.61
CA ARG A 388 4.76 10.61 -19.47
C ARG A 388 4.40 11.52 -18.29
N ILE A 389 3.98 10.88 -17.20
CA ILE A 389 3.82 11.49 -15.89
C ILE A 389 5.13 11.30 -15.11
N THR A 390 5.61 12.33 -14.44
CA THR A 390 6.69 12.17 -13.47
C THR A 390 6.07 11.99 -12.09
N PHE A 391 5.97 10.74 -11.64
CA PHE A 391 5.50 10.42 -10.29
C PHE A 391 6.56 10.75 -9.25
N ASP A 392 6.12 11.09 -8.05
CA ASP A 392 7.02 11.34 -6.93
C ASP A 392 7.47 10.03 -6.27
N TRP A 393 8.77 9.86 -6.12
CA TRP A 393 9.39 8.68 -5.53
C TRP A 393 10.09 8.97 -4.20
N HIS A 394 10.05 10.22 -3.75
CA HIS A 394 10.76 10.62 -2.55
C HIS A 394 10.05 10.16 -1.28
N ASN A 395 10.81 9.72 -0.29
CA ASN A 395 10.27 9.39 1.04
C ASN A 395 9.52 10.57 1.67
N VAL A 396 9.96 11.80 1.37
CA VAL A 396 9.20 13.03 1.67
C VAL A 396 8.73 13.62 0.34
N PRO A 397 7.48 13.40 -0.04
CA PRO A 397 6.96 13.85 -1.31
C PRO A 397 6.97 15.38 -1.43
N LEU A 398 6.86 15.87 -2.66
CA LEU A 398 6.64 17.29 -2.93
C LEU A 398 5.44 17.80 -2.14
N ALA A 399 5.61 18.94 -1.47
CA ALA A 399 4.55 19.52 -0.65
C ALA A 399 3.30 19.83 -1.49
N PRO A 400 2.12 19.26 -1.15
CA PRO A 400 0.90 19.50 -1.89
C PRO A 400 0.48 20.97 -1.83
N SER A 401 -0.08 21.48 -2.91
CA SER A 401 -0.59 22.85 -2.96
C SER A 401 -1.72 22.98 -3.99
N GLU A 402 -2.58 23.99 -3.79
CA GLU A 402 -3.66 24.28 -4.73
C GLU A 402 -3.15 24.61 -6.14
N GLU A 403 -1.98 25.24 -6.22
CA GLU A 403 -1.33 25.55 -7.49
C GLU A 403 -0.86 24.31 -8.22
N LEU A 404 -0.29 23.34 -7.47
CA LEU A 404 0.13 22.05 -8.03
C LEU A 404 -1.08 21.26 -8.52
N SER A 405 -2.14 21.16 -7.71
CA SER A 405 -3.37 20.45 -8.11
C SER A 405 -4.05 21.07 -9.32
N LYS A 406 -4.05 22.41 -9.45
CA LYS A 406 -4.57 23.08 -10.65
C LYS A 406 -3.72 22.76 -11.89
N ARG A 407 -2.39 22.74 -11.74
CA ARG A 407 -1.51 22.35 -12.84
C ARG A 407 -1.73 20.90 -13.25
N SER A 408 -1.86 19.98 -12.30
CA SER A 408 -2.19 18.57 -12.57
C SER A 408 -3.51 18.42 -13.35
N ALA A 409 -4.51 19.25 -13.03
CA ALA A 409 -5.77 19.31 -13.80
C ALA A 409 -5.57 19.83 -15.23
N GLU A 410 -4.76 20.88 -15.41
CA GLU A 410 -4.39 21.44 -16.72
C GLU A 410 -3.57 20.46 -17.55
N ASP A 411 -2.62 19.75 -16.93
CA ASP A 411 -1.81 18.70 -17.56
C ASP A 411 -2.69 17.56 -18.06
N SER A 412 -3.67 17.14 -17.25
CA SER A 412 -4.65 16.13 -17.64
C SER A 412 -5.40 16.51 -18.93
N GLN A 413 -5.80 17.78 -19.05
CA GLN A 413 -6.42 18.29 -20.27
C GLN A 413 -5.43 18.33 -21.44
N ALA A 414 -4.18 18.73 -21.21
CA ALA A 414 -3.16 18.78 -22.23
C ALA A 414 -2.81 17.40 -22.79
N TYR A 415 -2.74 16.35 -21.92
CA TYR A 415 -2.59 14.95 -22.36
C TYR A 415 -3.74 14.55 -23.28
N VAL A 416 -4.99 14.75 -22.86
CA VAL A 416 -6.16 14.36 -23.66
C VAL A 416 -6.23 15.13 -24.98
N ASP A 417 -5.92 16.43 -24.99
CA ASP A 417 -5.88 17.23 -26.23
C ASP A 417 -4.79 16.75 -27.19
N TRP A 418 -3.62 16.36 -26.68
CA TRP A 418 -2.56 15.77 -27.47
C TRP A 418 -2.99 14.42 -28.05
N PHE A 419 -3.65 13.54 -27.25
CA PHE A 419 -4.18 12.27 -27.72
C PHE A 419 -5.22 12.44 -28.83
N ARG A 420 -6.14 13.38 -28.67
CA ARG A 420 -7.15 13.74 -29.69
C ARG A 420 -6.51 14.24 -30.98
N LYS A 421 -5.62 15.22 -30.86
CA LYS A 421 -4.92 15.80 -32.00
C LYS A 421 -4.17 14.73 -32.81
N ASN A 422 -3.61 13.76 -32.15
CA ASN A 422 -2.83 12.69 -32.76
C ASN A 422 -3.63 11.42 -33.04
N HIS A 423 -4.96 11.49 -32.96
CA HIS A 423 -5.87 10.37 -33.26
C HIS A 423 -5.51 9.07 -32.50
N ILE A 424 -5.11 9.19 -31.25
CA ILE A 424 -4.93 8.04 -30.34
C ILE A 424 -6.28 7.39 -30.14
N ARG A 425 -6.36 6.06 -30.31
CA ARG A 425 -7.61 5.30 -30.25
C ARG A 425 -7.81 4.55 -28.94
N VAL A 426 -6.73 4.26 -28.26
CA VAL A 426 -6.71 3.56 -26.97
C VAL A 426 -5.71 4.25 -26.07
N VAL A 427 -6.08 4.48 -24.83
CA VAL A 427 -5.19 5.00 -23.78
C VAL A 427 -5.18 3.99 -22.64
N ASN A 428 -4.00 3.50 -22.29
CA ASN A 428 -3.80 2.72 -21.07
C ASN A 428 -3.41 3.69 -19.94
N MET A 429 -4.04 3.52 -18.79
CA MET A 429 -3.80 4.28 -17.55
C MET A 429 -3.65 3.25 -16.42
N SER A 430 -2.41 2.90 -16.06
CA SER A 430 -2.12 1.91 -15.02
C SER A 430 -1.63 2.59 -13.73
N TRP A 431 -2.29 3.67 -13.34
CA TRP A 431 -1.98 4.49 -12.17
C TRP A 431 -3.26 5.00 -11.50
N GLY A 432 -3.13 5.48 -10.29
CA GLY A 432 -4.21 6.06 -9.51
C GLY A 432 -3.69 6.62 -8.20
N GLY A 433 -4.56 7.27 -7.43
CA GLY A 433 -4.26 7.84 -6.14
C GLY A 433 -5.55 8.25 -5.41
N GLY A 434 -5.41 8.75 -4.19
CA GLY A 434 -6.50 9.17 -3.34
C GLY A 434 -6.13 10.37 -2.46
N PRO A 435 -7.11 10.98 -1.78
CA PRO A 435 -6.83 12.10 -0.87
C PRO A 435 -5.92 11.73 0.30
N GLN A 436 -5.78 10.45 0.63
CA GLN A 436 -4.88 9.96 1.66
C GLN A 436 -3.41 10.19 1.30
N ASP A 437 -3.06 10.11 0.01
CA ASP A 437 -1.70 10.38 -0.46
C ASP A 437 -1.31 11.83 -0.16
N ASP A 438 -2.23 12.77 -0.40
CA ASP A 438 -2.07 14.18 -0.02
C ASP A 438 -2.02 14.38 1.50
N GLU A 439 -2.85 13.67 2.29
CA GLU A 439 -2.81 13.77 3.76
C GLU A 439 -1.42 13.37 4.29
N VAL A 440 -0.86 12.27 3.81
CA VAL A 440 0.48 11.80 4.18
C VAL A 440 1.55 12.78 3.72
N ALA A 441 1.46 13.29 2.49
CA ALA A 441 2.42 14.26 1.97
C ALA A 441 2.39 15.57 2.79
N LEU A 442 1.21 16.07 3.14
CA LEU A 442 1.05 17.23 4.04
C LEU A 442 1.69 16.97 5.41
N GLU A 443 1.46 15.79 6.00
CA GLU A 443 2.02 15.42 7.29
C GLU A 443 3.55 15.36 7.26
N LYS A 444 4.13 14.66 6.29
CA LYS A 444 5.59 14.55 6.12
C LYS A 444 6.26 15.92 5.83
N ASN A 445 5.51 16.88 5.29
CA ASN A 445 5.97 18.26 5.07
C ASN A 445 5.66 19.21 6.23
N GLY A 446 5.02 18.73 7.31
CA GLY A 446 4.67 19.56 8.49
C GLY A 446 3.58 20.60 8.19
N MET A 447 2.73 20.33 7.20
CA MET A 447 1.64 21.21 6.79
C MET A 447 0.33 20.81 7.49
N GLY A 448 -0.58 21.80 7.63
CA GLY A 448 -1.83 21.61 8.39
C GLY A 448 -1.61 21.67 9.90
N LYS A 449 -2.65 22.10 10.62
CA LYS A 449 -2.61 22.28 12.09
C LYS A 449 -2.65 20.95 12.83
N ASP A 450 -3.45 20.04 12.30
CA ASP A 450 -3.70 18.71 12.85
C ASP A 450 -4.21 17.78 11.73
N ALA A 451 -4.46 16.51 12.04
CA ALA A 451 -4.91 15.53 11.06
C ALA A 451 -6.27 15.89 10.43
N ALA A 452 -7.18 16.52 11.18
CA ALA A 452 -8.47 16.93 10.63
C ALA A 452 -8.34 18.08 9.62
N ASP A 453 -7.43 19.02 9.87
CA ASP A 453 -7.11 20.12 8.96
C ASP A 453 -6.41 19.58 7.69
N ARG A 454 -5.45 18.65 7.85
CA ARG A 454 -4.80 17.95 6.71
C ARG A 454 -5.82 17.23 5.82
N LYS A 455 -6.75 16.49 6.42
CA LYS A 455 -7.84 15.83 5.70
C LYS A 455 -8.66 16.83 4.88
N ALA A 456 -9.02 17.97 5.48
CA ALA A 456 -9.81 18.99 4.78
C ALA A 456 -9.03 19.63 3.61
N ILE A 457 -7.74 19.88 3.80
CA ILE A 457 -6.84 20.38 2.76
C ILE A 457 -6.73 19.34 1.63
N ALA A 458 -6.38 18.10 1.95
CA ALA A 458 -6.22 17.01 0.99
C ALA A 458 -7.49 16.76 0.18
N ALA A 459 -8.66 16.72 0.83
CA ALA A 459 -9.93 16.56 0.14
C ALA A 459 -10.19 17.67 -0.88
N LYS A 460 -9.80 18.92 -0.57
CA LYS A 460 -9.93 20.05 -1.49
C LYS A 460 -8.97 19.92 -2.67
N LEU A 461 -7.70 19.56 -2.42
CA LEU A 461 -6.66 19.41 -3.44
C LEU A 461 -7.03 18.27 -4.40
N PHE A 462 -7.32 17.11 -3.86
CA PHE A 462 -7.73 15.95 -4.64
C PHE A 462 -9.02 16.19 -5.45
N ALA A 463 -9.97 16.98 -4.94
CA ALA A 463 -11.17 17.33 -5.69
C ALA A 463 -10.85 18.12 -6.97
N ILE A 464 -9.86 19.02 -6.92
CA ILE A 464 -9.41 19.80 -8.10
C ILE A 464 -8.82 18.84 -9.15
N GLU A 465 -7.92 17.97 -8.74
CA GLU A 465 -7.25 17.01 -9.62
C GLU A 465 -8.22 16.02 -10.25
N ARG A 466 -9.08 15.42 -9.42
CA ARG A 466 -10.09 14.46 -9.86
C ARG A 466 -11.09 15.10 -10.84
N GLU A 467 -11.55 16.32 -10.56
CA GLU A 467 -12.47 17.02 -11.45
C GLU A 467 -11.78 17.37 -12.77
N GLY A 468 -10.53 17.83 -12.72
CA GLY A 468 -9.73 18.12 -13.92
C GLY A 468 -9.55 16.86 -14.78
N LEU A 469 -9.10 15.77 -14.21
CA LEU A 469 -8.94 14.49 -14.91
C LEU A 469 -10.28 13.98 -15.49
N TYR A 470 -11.36 14.02 -14.70
CA TYR A 470 -12.68 13.60 -15.15
C TYR A 470 -13.16 14.42 -16.36
N ASN A 471 -13.02 15.75 -16.30
CA ASN A 471 -13.42 16.65 -17.38
C ASN A 471 -12.57 16.43 -18.63
N ALA A 472 -11.27 16.25 -18.47
CA ALA A 472 -10.36 15.93 -19.56
C ALA A 472 -10.78 14.62 -20.27
N ILE A 473 -10.96 13.52 -19.52
CA ILE A 473 -11.38 12.23 -20.08
C ILE A 473 -12.77 12.35 -20.74
N LYS A 474 -13.72 13.03 -20.11
CA LYS A 474 -15.06 13.25 -20.67
C LYS A 474 -15.06 14.08 -21.97
N SER A 475 -14.05 14.92 -22.18
CA SER A 475 -13.88 15.69 -23.39
C SER A 475 -13.35 14.85 -24.56
N ALA A 476 -12.84 13.65 -24.30
CA ALA A 476 -12.40 12.73 -25.35
C ALA A 476 -13.61 12.20 -26.13
N PRO A 477 -13.48 12.00 -27.47
CA PRO A 477 -14.58 11.54 -28.32
C PRO A 477 -14.97 10.08 -28.07
#